data_fb6507d36e51712663eae622b88168da
#
_entry.id   fb6507d36e51712663eae622b88168da
#
_cell.length_a   1.000
_cell.length_b   1.000
_cell.length_c   1.000
_cell.angle_alpha   90.00
_cell.angle_beta   90.00
_cell.angle_gamma   90.00
#
_symmetry.space_group_name_H-M   'P 1'
#
loop_
_entity.id
_entity.type
_entity.pdbx_description
1 polymer ?
#
loop_
_entity_poly.entity_id
_entity_poly.type
_entity_poly.pdbx_seq_one_letter_code
_entity_poly.pdbx_strand_id
1 'polypeptide(L)'
;MEHKLTIYNTLSRRKEQFIPVHNNLVGMYVCGPTVYGDAHLGHARPAITFDLLFRYLQKLGYKVRYVRNITDVGHLEHDADEGEDKIAKKARLEQKEPMEVVQYFLNRYHKNMEDLNVLPPSIEPHASGHIIEQIEFTQKILDAGYAYVSEGSVYFDVEKYNKDYNYGKLSGRNIDELLETTRELDGQSEKRRSMDFALWKKAQPEHIMRWPSPWSDGFPGWHMECSAMGCKYLGEEFDIHGGGMDLMFPHHECEIAQSTAALGKESVHYWMHNNMITINGQKMGKSLGNFITLEELFTGNHKLLAQAYSPMTIRFFILQAHYRSTVDFSNEALQASEKGLQRLMEAYERLGKLTASDASTVDVKGLREKCDAAMNDDLNSPIAISHLFDACKAINSISDGKATISAEDLEELKSVFKLYIEDIFGLKADSNSEAGSDAYKKAIDLLLNIRLEAKRNKDWGTSDKIRNELTALGFSIKDTKDGFEWSL
;
A
#
# COMPACT_ATOMS: atom_id res chain seq x y z
N MET A 1 -7.69 4.29 -27.59
CA MET A 1 -9.01 4.14 -26.93
C MET A 1 -9.13 5.27 -25.92
N GLU A 2 -10.24 5.96 -25.93
CA GLU A 2 -10.49 7.05 -24.96
C GLU A 2 -10.99 6.39 -23.66
N HIS A 3 -10.12 6.27 -22.65
CA HIS A 3 -10.50 5.71 -21.35
C HIS A 3 -11.19 6.79 -20.52
N LYS A 4 -12.22 6.38 -19.77
CA LYS A 4 -13.04 7.28 -18.94
C LYS A 4 -12.47 7.47 -17.52
N LEU A 5 -11.22 7.05 -17.28
CA LEU A 5 -10.61 7.16 -15.95
C LEU A 5 -10.46 8.63 -15.56
N THR A 6 -10.99 8.98 -14.40
CA THR A 6 -10.73 10.25 -13.72
C THR A 6 -9.93 10.00 -12.45
N ILE A 7 -9.00 10.89 -12.15
CA ILE A 7 -8.14 10.82 -10.97
C ILE A 7 -8.24 12.16 -10.22
N TYR A 8 -8.37 12.11 -8.91
CA TYR A 8 -8.27 13.32 -8.10
C TYR A 8 -6.82 13.78 -8.05
N ASN A 9 -6.57 14.95 -8.63
CA ASN A 9 -5.27 15.58 -8.61
C ASN A 9 -5.18 16.52 -7.40
N THR A 10 -4.28 16.22 -6.47
CA THR A 10 -4.10 17.02 -5.24
C THR A 10 -3.66 18.45 -5.56
N LEU A 11 -2.89 18.64 -6.63
CA LEU A 11 -2.40 19.96 -7.03
C LEU A 11 -3.54 20.88 -7.46
N SER A 12 -4.45 20.40 -8.30
CA SER A 12 -5.62 21.17 -8.77
C SER A 12 -6.84 21.05 -7.82
N ARG A 13 -6.82 20.10 -6.88
CA ARG A 13 -7.90 19.79 -5.91
C ARG A 13 -9.22 19.39 -6.56
N ARG A 14 -9.17 18.75 -7.72
CA ARG A 14 -10.34 18.27 -8.46
C ARG A 14 -10.08 16.93 -9.14
N LYS A 15 -11.14 16.23 -9.50
CA LYS A 15 -11.05 15.07 -10.38
C LYS A 15 -10.82 15.56 -11.80
N GLU A 16 -9.83 14.96 -12.46
CA GLU A 16 -9.44 15.25 -13.83
C GLU A 16 -9.47 13.99 -14.66
N GLN A 17 -9.86 14.09 -15.91
CA GLN A 17 -9.72 12.96 -16.83
C GLN A 17 -8.24 12.62 -16.97
N PHE A 18 -7.90 11.36 -16.80
CA PHE A 18 -6.54 10.89 -16.95
C PHE A 18 -6.14 10.86 -18.43
N ILE A 19 -5.14 11.66 -18.77
CA ILE A 19 -4.55 11.74 -20.11
C ILE A 19 -3.05 11.52 -19.94
N PRO A 20 -2.48 10.40 -20.42
CA PRO A 20 -1.06 10.12 -20.25
C PRO A 20 -0.19 11.07 -21.09
N VAL A 21 0.97 11.42 -20.59
CA VAL A 21 2.00 12.25 -21.28
C VAL A 21 2.44 11.57 -22.58
N HIS A 22 2.62 10.27 -22.53
CA HIS A 22 3.00 9.46 -23.69
C HIS A 22 1.91 8.46 -24.03
N ASN A 23 1.53 8.40 -25.30
CA ASN A 23 0.49 7.50 -25.75
C ASN A 23 0.79 6.03 -25.34
N ASN A 24 -0.16 5.39 -24.67
CA ASN A 24 -0.09 4.02 -24.16
C ASN A 24 1.03 3.72 -23.13
N LEU A 25 1.82 4.69 -22.68
CA LEU A 25 2.84 4.53 -21.65
C LEU A 25 2.56 5.47 -20.50
N VAL A 26 2.45 4.94 -19.29
CA VAL A 26 2.24 5.71 -18.06
C VAL A 26 3.49 5.63 -17.21
N GLY A 27 4.06 6.79 -16.85
CA GLY A 27 5.10 6.93 -15.85
C GLY A 27 4.50 7.16 -14.48
N MET A 28 4.75 6.26 -13.52
CA MET A 28 4.26 6.36 -12.16
C MET A 28 5.41 6.26 -11.17
N TYR A 29 5.58 7.28 -10.33
CA TYR A 29 6.53 7.30 -9.21
C TYR A 29 5.77 7.27 -7.89
N VAL A 30 6.17 6.43 -6.95
CA VAL A 30 5.61 6.39 -5.61
C VAL A 30 6.74 6.40 -4.59
N CYS A 31 6.66 7.28 -3.60
CA CYS A 31 7.62 7.30 -2.52
C CYS A 31 7.63 5.97 -1.77
N GLY A 32 8.80 5.39 -1.65
CA GLY A 32 9.04 4.12 -0.99
C GLY A 32 9.40 4.25 0.49
N PRO A 33 9.72 3.15 1.15
CA PRO A 33 10.03 3.14 2.57
C PRO A 33 11.44 3.62 2.87
N THR A 34 11.62 4.20 4.08
CA THR A 34 12.94 4.29 4.72
C THR A 34 13.18 3.00 5.50
N VAL A 35 14.20 2.25 5.12
CA VAL A 35 14.39 0.86 5.56
C VAL A 35 15.23 0.74 6.85
N TYR A 36 14.73 1.29 7.95
CA TYR A 36 15.35 1.20 9.29
C TYR A 36 14.49 0.45 10.32
N GLY A 37 13.34 -0.05 9.93
CA GLY A 37 12.39 -0.76 10.81
C GLY A 37 11.37 -1.57 10.03
N ASP A 38 10.61 -2.40 10.75
CA ASP A 38 9.58 -3.24 10.17
C ASP A 38 8.44 -2.42 9.55
N ALA A 39 7.88 -2.97 8.47
CA ALA A 39 6.72 -2.37 7.82
C ALA A 39 5.49 -2.41 8.74
N HIS A 40 4.65 -1.38 8.61
CA HIS A 40 3.42 -1.21 9.39
C HIS A 40 2.25 -0.78 8.48
N LEU A 41 1.07 -0.61 9.05
CA LEU A 41 -0.14 -0.22 8.30
C LEU A 41 0.05 1.06 7.46
N GLY A 42 0.86 2.01 7.93
CA GLY A 42 1.19 3.22 7.18
C GLY A 42 1.96 2.94 5.88
N HIS A 43 2.72 1.83 5.81
CA HIS A 43 3.35 1.37 4.56
C HIS A 43 2.38 0.54 3.71
N ALA A 44 1.51 -0.27 4.33
CA ALA A 44 0.53 -1.09 3.60
C ALA A 44 -0.48 -0.23 2.84
N ARG A 45 -0.91 0.90 3.42
CA ARG A 45 -1.92 1.77 2.82
C ARG A 45 -1.51 2.31 1.45
N PRO A 46 -0.39 3.04 1.29
CA PRO A 46 0.07 3.48 -0.03
C PRO A 46 0.41 2.30 -0.95
N ALA A 47 1.05 1.24 -0.43
CA ALA A 47 1.41 0.09 -1.24
C ALA A 47 0.18 -0.55 -1.91
N ILE A 48 -0.91 -0.79 -1.18
CA ILE A 48 -2.16 -1.36 -1.72
C ILE A 48 -2.89 -0.35 -2.61
N THR A 49 -2.89 0.94 -2.25
CA THR A 49 -3.53 1.99 -3.06
C THR A 49 -2.90 2.10 -4.44
N PHE A 50 -1.57 2.16 -4.51
CA PHE A 50 -0.87 2.30 -5.79
C PHE A 50 -0.73 0.98 -6.54
N ASP A 51 -0.80 -0.17 -5.86
CA ASP A 51 -0.98 -1.48 -6.51
C ASP A 51 -2.35 -1.58 -7.21
N LEU A 52 -3.42 -1.09 -6.56
CA LEU A 52 -4.74 -1.00 -7.17
C LEU A 52 -4.72 -0.14 -8.44
N LEU A 53 -4.10 1.04 -8.39
CA LEU A 53 -3.92 1.91 -9.55
C LEU A 53 -3.09 1.24 -10.64
N PHE A 54 -1.97 0.62 -10.28
CA PHE A 54 -1.08 -0.07 -11.22
C PHE A 54 -1.81 -1.19 -11.97
N ARG A 55 -2.53 -2.06 -11.24
CA ARG A 55 -3.34 -3.13 -11.83
C ARG A 55 -4.45 -2.59 -12.72
N TYR A 56 -5.12 -1.52 -12.28
CA TYR A 56 -6.21 -0.94 -13.05
C TYR A 56 -5.73 -0.26 -14.34
N LEU A 57 -4.62 0.45 -14.32
CA LEU A 57 -3.99 1.02 -15.53
C LEU A 57 -3.60 -0.09 -16.53
N GLN A 58 -3.06 -1.21 -16.04
CA GLN A 58 -2.77 -2.38 -16.91
C GLN A 58 -4.04 -2.97 -17.52
N LYS A 59 -5.13 -3.08 -16.74
CA LYS A 59 -6.46 -3.51 -17.25
C LYS A 59 -6.98 -2.59 -18.33
N LEU A 60 -6.74 -1.29 -18.22
CA LEU A 60 -7.07 -0.31 -19.26
C LEU A 60 -6.18 -0.41 -20.50
N GLY A 61 -5.16 -1.26 -20.50
CA GLY A 61 -4.27 -1.51 -21.64
C GLY A 61 -3.04 -0.62 -21.68
N TYR A 62 -2.77 0.17 -20.63
CA TYR A 62 -1.54 0.95 -20.55
C TYR A 62 -0.34 0.08 -20.20
N LYS A 63 0.81 0.40 -20.80
CA LYS A 63 2.11 -0.04 -20.30
C LYS A 63 2.53 0.93 -19.19
N VAL A 64 2.73 0.43 -17.98
CA VAL A 64 3.08 1.26 -16.83
C VAL A 64 4.52 1.04 -16.44
N ARG A 65 5.32 2.12 -16.42
CA ARG A 65 6.64 2.12 -15.79
C ARG A 65 6.45 2.63 -14.36
N TYR A 66 6.39 1.71 -13.43
CA TYR A 66 6.23 1.98 -12.01
C TYR A 66 7.58 2.02 -11.32
N VAL A 67 7.93 3.15 -10.74
CA VAL A 67 9.16 3.39 -9.96
C VAL A 67 8.77 3.61 -8.49
N ARG A 68 9.41 2.88 -7.59
CA ARG A 68 9.29 3.08 -6.14
C ARG A 68 10.68 3.02 -5.53
N ASN A 69 11.12 4.10 -4.91
CA ASN A 69 12.45 4.17 -4.36
C ASN A 69 12.60 3.41 -3.03
N ILE A 70 13.84 3.16 -2.66
CA ILE A 70 14.27 2.75 -1.33
C ILE A 70 15.12 3.87 -0.76
N THR A 71 14.65 4.47 0.33
CA THR A 71 15.43 5.45 1.10
C THR A 71 16.35 4.71 2.05
N ASP A 72 17.60 4.61 1.68
CA ASP A 72 18.66 3.92 2.41
C ASP A 72 19.77 4.85 2.89
N VAL A 73 19.61 6.18 2.74
CA VAL A 73 20.49 7.24 3.23
C VAL A 73 19.77 8.59 3.26
N GLY A 74 20.23 9.51 4.08
CA GLY A 74 19.86 10.93 4.03
C GLY A 74 18.52 11.28 4.71
N HIS A 75 17.85 10.33 5.33
CA HIS A 75 16.63 10.59 6.08
C HIS A 75 16.93 10.78 7.57
N LEU A 76 17.03 12.03 7.99
CA LEU A 76 17.36 12.40 9.35
C LEU A 76 16.18 12.29 10.32
N GLU A 77 16.47 12.30 11.62
CA GLU A 77 15.43 12.27 12.66
C GLU A 77 14.50 13.48 12.56
N HIS A 78 13.25 13.28 12.98
CA HIS A 78 12.20 14.30 12.98
C HIS A 78 11.85 14.88 11.59
N ASP A 79 12.27 14.21 10.49
CA ASP A 79 12.09 14.67 9.10
C ASP A 79 12.68 16.09 8.90
N ALA A 80 13.73 16.41 9.64
CA ALA A 80 14.45 17.68 9.64
C ALA A 80 15.77 17.57 8.86
N ASP A 81 16.44 18.71 8.67
CA ASP A 81 17.78 18.76 8.06
C ASP A 81 18.91 18.65 9.10
N GLU A 82 18.59 18.40 10.36
CA GLU A 82 19.52 18.23 11.46
C GLU A 82 19.16 16.98 12.26
N GLY A 83 20.17 16.40 12.90
CA GLY A 83 20.01 15.15 13.64
C GLY A 83 20.79 14.00 13.03
N GLU A 84 20.66 12.83 13.63
CA GLU A 84 21.31 11.61 13.15
C GLU A 84 20.47 10.97 12.04
N ASP A 85 21.11 10.40 11.02
CA ASP A 85 20.42 9.57 10.02
C ASP A 85 19.76 8.36 10.69
N LYS A 86 18.48 8.09 10.35
CA LYS A 86 17.67 7.04 10.98
C LYS A 86 18.29 5.65 10.86
N ILE A 87 18.94 5.35 9.73
CA ILE A 87 19.61 4.07 9.48
C ILE A 87 20.93 4.01 10.25
N ALA A 88 21.73 5.07 10.21
CA ALA A 88 23.00 5.15 10.93
C ALA A 88 22.78 5.02 12.44
N LYS A 89 21.77 5.69 13.00
CA LYS A 89 21.36 5.55 14.39
C LYS A 89 21.00 4.12 14.76
N LYS A 90 20.19 3.47 13.94
CA LYS A 90 19.79 2.08 14.14
C LYS A 90 20.98 1.14 14.09
N ALA A 91 21.87 1.32 13.11
CA ALA A 91 23.09 0.54 12.96
C ALA A 91 24.02 0.69 14.19
N ARG A 92 24.23 1.92 14.65
CA ARG A 92 25.02 2.19 15.85
C ARG A 92 24.43 1.52 17.10
N LEU A 93 23.11 1.62 17.31
CA LEU A 93 22.44 0.99 18.45
C LEU A 93 22.51 -0.54 18.45
N GLU A 94 22.51 -1.15 17.25
CA GLU A 94 22.59 -2.61 17.07
C GLU A 94 24.02 -3.12 16.84
N GLN A 95 25.01 -2.25 16.82
CA GLN A 95 26.43 -2.57 16.52
C GLN A 95 26.60 -3.27 15.17
N LYS A 96 25.91 -2.72 14.13
CA LYS A 96 25.92 -3.20 12.73
C LYS A 96 26.42 -2.12 11.80
N GLU A 97 26.74 -2.53 10.58
CA GLU A 97 26.94 -1.59 9.47
C GLU A 97 25.57 -1.10 8.95
N PRO A 98 25.46 0.16 8.48
CA PRO A 98 24.21 0.70 7.95
C PRO A 98 23.58 -0.19 6.89
N MET A 99 24.37 -0.74 5.96
CA MET A 99 23.88 -1.59 4.88
C MET A 99 23.40 -2.98 5.34
N GLU A 100 23.87 -3.48 6.50
CA GLU A 100 23.29 -4.68 7.12
C GLU A 100 21.86 -4.40 7.63
N VAL A 101 21.66 -3.21 8.24
CA VAL A 101 20.32 -2.77 8.67
C VAL A 101 19.39 -2.63 7.47
N VAL A 102 19.84 -1.93 6.42
CA VAL A 102 19.09 -1.78 5.16
C VAL A 102 18.69 -3.12 4.59
N GLN A 103 19.65 -4.04 4.39
CA GLN A 103 19.38 -5.35 3.80
C GLN A 103 18.37 -6.17 4.62
N TYR A 104 18.50 -6.14 5.95
CA TYR A 104 17.61 -6.87 6.84
C TYR A 104 16.16 -6.37 6.73
N PHE A 105 15.93 -5.07 6.88
CA PHE A 105 14.58 -4.52 6.86
C PHE A 105 13.98 -4.47 5.45
N LEU A 106 14.79 -4.31 4.41
CA LEU A 106 14.33 -4.37 3.02
C LEU A 106 13.78 -5.76 2.67
N ASN A 107 14.49 -6.83 3.05
CA ASN A 107 14.02 -8.20 2.82
C ASN A 107 12.68 -8.45 3.54
N ARG A 108 12.52 -7.95 4.76
CA ARG A 108 11.26 -8.06 5.51
C ARG A 108 10.15 -7.24 4.88
N TYR A 109 10.47 -6.04 4.40
CA TYR A 109 9.52 -5.21 3.66
C TYR A 109 9.02 -5.92 2.40
N HIS A 110 9.93 -6.46 1.58
CA HIS A 110 9.55 -7.21 0.38
C HIS A 110 8.67 -8.41 0.72
N LYS A 111 9.02 -9.16 1.76
CA LYS A 111 8.20 -10.29 2.22
C LYS A 111 6.78 -9.85 2.62
N ASN A 112 6.64 -8.78 3.38
CA ASN A 112 5.33 -8.24 3.75
C ASN A 112 4.54 -7.75 2.53
N MET A 113 5.19 -7.14 1.52
CA MET A 113 4.53 -6.73 0.28
C MET A 113 4.06 -7.94 -0.55
N GLU A 114 4.86 -9.01 -0.61
CA GLU A 114 4.49 -10.28 -1.23
C GLU A 114 3.28 -10.92 -0.52
N ASP A 115 3.29 -10.97 0.81
CA ASP A 115 2.20 -11.50 1.62
C ASP A 115 0.89 -10.73 1.36
N LEU A 116 0.96 -9.40 1.23
CA LEU A 116 -0.15 -8.54 0.85
C LEU A 116 -0.53 -8.64 -0.63
N ASN A 117 0.15 -9.47 -1.44
CA ASN A 117 -0.02 -9.58 -2.90
C ASN A 117 0.11 -8.23 -3.64
N VAL A 118 0.99 -7.37 -3.17
CA VAL A 118 1.38 -6.13 -3.86
C VAL A 118 2.36 -6.50 -4.97
N LEU A 119 2.07 -6.08 -6.19
CA LEU A 119 2.97 -6.30 -7.32
C LEU A 119 4.27 -5.51 -7.14
N PRO A 120 5.42 -6.09 -7.51
CA PRO A 120 6.67 -5.35 -7.48
C PRO A 120 6.64 -4.18 -8.46
N PRO A 121 7.33 -3.07 -8.16
CA PRO A 121 7.52 -2.00 -9.13
C PRO A 121 8.37 -2.47 -10.31
N SER A 122 8.30 -1.75 -11.43
CA SER A 122 9.17 -2.01 -12.59
C SER A 122 10.63 -1.74 -12.29
N ILE A 123 10.88 -0.73 -11.45
CA ILE A 123 12.22 -0.29 -11.02
C ILE A 123 12.13 0.11 -9.54
N GLU A 124 13.06 -0.40 -8.73
CA GLU A 124 13.16 -0.06 -7.31
C GLU A 124 14.56 0.51 -7.02
N PRO A 125 14.78 1.83 -7.31
CA PRO A 125 16.08 2.45 -7.16
C PRO A 125 16.37 2.78 -5.69
N HIS A 126 17.64 2.62 -5.29
CA HIS A 126 18.15 3.02 -3.98
C HIS A 126 18.72 4.43 -4.03
N ALA A 127 18.47 5.24 -2.99
CA ALA A 127 19.03 6.59 -2.90
C ALA A 127 20.57 6.57 -2.90
N SER A 128 21.19 5.63 -2.17
CA SER A 128 22.65 5.46 -2.14
C SER A 128 23.26 5.05 -3.49
N GLY A 129 22.49 4.41 -4.35
CA GLY A 129 22.89 4.02 -5.69
C GLY A 129 22.79 5.14 -6.75
N HIS A 130 22.26 6.32 -6.37
CA HIS A 130 21.96 7.42 -7.27
C HIS A 130 22.60 8.75 -6.82
N ILE A 131 23.72 8.68 -6.13
CA ILE A 131 24.44 9.86 -5.62
C ILE A 131 24.88 10.80 -6.73
N ILE A 132 25.34 10.26 -7.85
CA ILE A 132 25.80 11.05 -8.99
C ILE A 132 24.64 11.89 -9.54
N GLU A 133 23.49 11.28 -9.77
CA GLU A 133 22.30 11.96 -10.27
C GLU A 133 21.78 13.03 -9.31
N GLN A 134 21.86 12.77 -8.02
CA GLN A 134 21.45 13.73 -6.98
C GLN A 134 22.43 14.92 -6.91
N ILE A 135 23.73 14.70 -7.07
CA ILE A 135 24.74 15.77 -7.20
C ILE A 135 24.49 16.61 -8.45
N GLU A 136 24.29 15.97 -9.61
CA GLU A 136 24.00 16.65 -10.86
C GLU A 136 22.72 17.47 -10.80
N PHE A 137 21.67 16.94 -10.17
CA PHE A 137 20.40 17.64 -10.02
C PHE A 137 20.54 18.83 -9.06
N THR A 138 21.28 18.69 -7.96
CA THR A 138 21.64 19.78 -7.05
C THR A 138 22.41 20.88 -7.77
N GLN A 139 23.36 20.51 -8.64
CA GLN A 139 24.12 21.49 -9.42
C GLN A 139 23.22 22.28 -10.37
N LYS A 140 22.25 21.64 -11.04
CA LYS A 140 21.28 22.36 -11.89
C LYS A 140 20.49 23.40 -11.11
N ILE A 141 20.07 23.10 -9.87
CA ILE A 141 19.35 24.04 -9.01
C ILE A 141 20.26 25.22 -8.60
N LEU A 142 21.54 24.94 -8.30
CA LEU A 142 22.55 25.97 -8.01
C LEU A 142 22.76 26.88 -9.22
N ASP A 143 22.95 26.31 -10.41
CA ASP A 143 23.17 27.05 -11.67
C ASP A 143 21.97 27.92 -12.04
N ALA A 144 20.76 27.44 -11.76
CA ALA A 144 19.53 28.22 -11.90
C ALA A 144 19.38 29.33 -10.83
N GLY A 145 20.24 29.30 -9.81
CA GLY A 145 20.34 30.31 -8.77
C GLY A 145 19.29 30.18 -7.65
N TYR A 146 18.62 29.03 -7.50
CA TYR A 146 17.64 28.76 -6.42
C TYR A 146 18.25 27.99 -5.25
N ALA A 147 19.57 27.84 -5.21
CA ALA A 147 20.28 27.24 -4.08
C ALA A 147 21.53 28.04 -3.76
N TYR A 148 22.11 27.76 -2.59
CA TYR A 148 23.37 28.36 -2.13
C TYR A 148 24.18 27.36 -1.32
N VAL A 149 25.51 27.54 -1.31
CA VAL A 149 26.44 26.76 -0.50
C VAL A 149 26.66 27.50 0.82
N SER A 150 26.61 26.77 1.93
CA SER A 150 26.92 27.24 3.27
C SER A 150 27.67 26.17 4.05
N GLU A 151 28.88 26.47 4.60
CA GLU A 151 29.70 25.57 5.39
C GLU A 151 29.97 24.18 4.76
N GLY A 152 29.85 24.05 3.44
CA GLY A 152 30.00 22.82 2.67
C GLY A 152 28.71 22.00 2.49
N SER A 153 27.60 22.49 3.00
CA SER A 153 26.24 22.03 2.69
C SER A 153 25.61 22.86 1.58
N VAL A 154 24.62 22.35 0.87
CA VAL A 154 23.85 23.07 -0.15
C VAL A 154 22.40 23.14 0.30
N TYR A 155 21.85 24.33 0.32
CA TYR A 155 20.46 24.59 0.71
C TYR A 155 19.65 25.23 -0.42
N PHE A 156 18.40 24.83 -0.53
CA PHE A 156 17.42 25.45 -1.43
C PHE A 156 16.96 26.79 -0.85
N ASP A 157 16.98 27.86 -1.65
CA ASP A 157 16.53 29.21 -1.28
C ASP A 157 15.03 29.35 -1.53
N VAL A 158 14.23 29.00 -0.52
CA VAL A 158 12.77 28.97 -0.61
C VAL A 158 12.17 30.35 -0.87
N GLU A 159 12.72 31.42 -0.25
CA GLU A 159 12.21 32.78 -0.46
C GLU A 159 12.46 33.25 -1.88
N LYS A 160 13.64 32.98 -2.45
CA LYS A 160 13.94 33.33 -3.83
C LYS A 160 13.02 32.61 -4.79
N TYR A 161 12.86 31.30 -4.59
CA TYR A 161 11.95 30.47 -5.39
C TYR A 161 10.49 30.99 -5.32
N ASN A 162 10.02 31.38 -4.13
CA ASN A 162 8.66 31.86 -3.92
C ASN A 162 8.38 33.21 -4.61
N LYS A 163 9.41 34.01 -4.89
CA LYS A 163 9.25 35.27 -5.67
C LYS A 163 8.92 35.01 -7.14
N ASP A 164 9.47 33.94 -7.70
CA ASP A 164 9.32 33.62 -9.13
C ASP A 164 8.21 32.56 -9.35
N TYR A 165 7.99 31.71 -8.35
CA TYR A 165 7.03 30.60 -8.35
C TYR A 165 6.25 30.62 -7.04
N ASN A 166 5.26 29.75 -6.90
CA ASN A 166 4.45 29.65 -5.68
C ASN A 166 4.87 28.41 -4.88
N TYR A 167 5.68 28.57 -3.81
CA TYR A 167 5.96 27.52 -2.84
C TYR A 167 4.75 27.33 -1.92
N GLY A 168 4.33 26.09 -1.68
CA GLY A 168 3.11 25.78 -0.90
C GLY A 168 1.87 25.54 -1.75
N LYS A 169 1.98 25.55 -3.09
CA LYS A 169 0.82 25.36 -3.98
C LYS A 169 0.15 24.00 -3.88
N LEU A 170 0.92 22.92 -3.61
CA LEU A 170 0.39 21.57 -3.42
C LEU A 170 -0.33 21.46 -2.08
N SER A 171 0.34 21.86 -1.00
CA SER A 171 -0.17 21.78 0.35
C SER A 171 -1.24 22.83 0.67
N GLY A 172 -1.24 23.94 -0.07
CA GLY A 172 -2.07 25.12 0.19
C GLY A 172 -1.63 25.93 1.39
N ARG A 173 -0.39 25.75 1.83
CA ARG A 173 0.18 26.53 2.93
C ARG A 173 0.62 27.89 2.46
N ASN A 174 0.36 28.91 3.26
CA ASN A 174 0.85 30.26 3.03
C ASN A 174 2.28 30.37 3.56
N ILE A 175 3.22 30.72 2.69
CA ILE A 175 4.61 30.86 3.06
C ILE A 175 4.85 31.96 4.11
N ASP A 176 4.09 33.07 4.05
CA ASP A 176 4.24 34.17 4.98
C ASP A 176 3.89 33.76 6.43
N GLU A 177 2.86 32.92 6.59
CA GLU A 177 2.49 32.35 7.89
C GLU A 177 3.58 31.38 8.40
N LEU A 178 4.21 30.62 7.50
CA LEU A 178 5.32 29.74 7.85
C LEU A 178 6.58 30.55 8.24
N LEU A 179 6.86 31.67 7.58
CA LEU A 179 7.96 32.57 7.91
C LEU A 179 7.76 33.26 9.26
N GLU A 180 6.51 33.59 9.62
CA GLU A 180 6.20 34.21 10.91
C GLU A 180 6.38 33.23 12.07
N THR A 181 5.94 31.97 11.92
CA THR A 181 6.04 30.93 12.97
C THR A 181 7.47 30.43 13.17
N THR A 182 8.37 30.60 12.20
CA THR A 182 9.75 30.09 12.26
C THR A 182 10.77 31.14 12.69
N ARG A 183 10.40 32.40 12.85
CA ARG A 183 11.29 33.48 13.35
C ARG A 183 11.84 33.25 14.78
N GLU A 184 11.22 32.38 15.57
CA GLU A 184 11.62 32.10 16.96
C GLU A 184 12.64 30.96 17.09
N LEU A 185 13.02 30.28 15.99
CA LEU A 185 14.03 29.21 15.97
C LEU A 185 15.44 29.76 15.62
N ASP A 186 15.86 30.83 16.26
CA ASP A 186 17.22 31.36 16.18
C ASP A 186 18.23 30.37 16.79
N GLY A 187 19.01 29.70 15.92
CA GLY A 187 20.07 28.77 16.30
C GLY A 187 20.65 27.92 15.18
N GLN A 188 20.07 27.95 13.98
CA GLN A 188 20.60 27.21 12.83
C GLN A 188 21.62 28.05 12.06
N SER A 189 22.89 27.89 12.38
CA SER A 189 23.99 28.72 11.87
C SER A 189 24.28 28.57 10.36
N GLU A 190 23.83 27.50 9.74
CA GLU A 190 24.16 27.19 8.35
C GLU A 190 23.11 27.70 7.33
N LYS A 191 21.82 27.77 7.70
CA LYS A 191 20.73 28.21 6.84
C LYS A 191 20.57 29.73 6.83
N ARG A 192 20.26 30.32 5.69
CA ARG A 192 19.88 31.74 5.60
C ARG A 192 18.50 31.98 6.23
N ARG A 193 17.59 30.99 6.09
CA ARG A 193 16.25 30.98 6.66
C ARG A 193 15.86 29.59 7.12
N SER A 194 15.03 29.53 8.14
CA SER A 194 14.55 28.26 8.72
C SER A 194 13.76 27.39 7.72
N MET A 195 13.12 28.00 6.73
CA MET A 195 12.37 27.27 5.68
C MET A 195 13.23 26.69 4.57
N ASP A 196 14.49 27.15 4.43
CA ASP A 196 15.40 26.57 3.46
C ASP A 196 15.67 25.12 3.84
N PHE A 197 15.72 24.24 2.85
CA PHE A 197 15.90 22.82 3.07
C PHE A 197 17.16 22.29 2.37
N ALA A 198 17.74 21.24 2.91
CA ALA A 198 18.99 20.70 2.41
C ALA A 198 18.80 19.97 1.08
N LEU A 199 19.68 20.24 0.11
CA LEU A 199 19.88 19.48 -1.11
C LEU A 199 21.07 18.54 -0.97
N TRP A 200 22.11 19.01 -0.25
CA TRP A 200 23.30 18.24 0.11
C TRP A 200 23.75 18.64 1.51
N LYS A 201 23.95 17.67 2.40
CA LYS A 201 24.46 17.91 3.75
C LYS A 201 25.91 17.47 3.83
N LYS A 202 26.76 18.37 4.38
CA LYS A 202 28.12 18.02 4.78
C LYS A 202 28.09 16.96 5.87
N ALA A 203 28.80 15.87 5.67
CA ALA A 203 28.90 14.82 6.67
C ALA A 203 29.76 15.23 7.87
N GLN A 204 29.34 14.83 9.07
CA GLN A 204 30.18 14.88 10.26
C GLN A 204 31.17 13.70 10.22
N PRO A 205 32.31 13.74 10.96
CA PRO A 205 33.33 12.69 10.93
C PRO A 205 32.80 11.29 11.23
N GLU A 206 31.77 11.16 12.05
CA GLU A 206 31.11 9.92 12.46
C GLU A 206 30.14 9.34 11.42
N HIS A 207 29.75 10.11 10.39
CA HIS A 207 28.89 9.60 9.32
C HIS A 207 29.64 8.62 8.43
N ILE A 208 29.23 7.36 8.45
CA ILE A 208 29.78 6.28 7.60
C ILE A 208 29.29 6.45 6.16
N MET A 209 27.98 6.69 5.98
CA MET A 209 27.33 6.88 4.68
C MET A 209 27.55 8.31 4.20
N ARG A 210 28.66 8.52 3.47
CA ARG A 210 29.04 9.82 2.87
C ARG A 210 29.81 9.61 1.59
N TRP A 211 29.69 10.56 0.69
CA TRP A 211 30.32 10.53 -0.63
C TRP A 211 30.98 11.86 -0.94
N PRO A 212 32.03 11.86 -1.75
CA PRO A 212 32.63 13.11 -2.21
C PRO A 212 31.68 13.85 -3.15
N SER A 213 31.63 15.17 -3.01
CA SER A 213 30.91 16.07 -3.90
C SER A 213 31.71 17.34 -4.17
N PRO A 214 31.29 18.20 -5.12
CA PRO A 214 31.96 19.49 -5.37
C PRO A 214 31.99 20.43 -4.15
N TRP A 215 31.12 20.19 -3.16
CA TRP A 215 30.94 21.09 -2.02
C TRP A 215 31.61 20.55 -0.75
N SER A 216 31.49 19.26 -0.50
CA SER A 216 32.09 18.57 0.63
C SER A 216 31.87 17.07 0.53
N ASP A 217 32.57 16.28 1.35
CA ASP A 217 32.10 14.93 1.68
C ASP A 217 30.79 15.01 2.44
N GLY A 218 29.76 14.32 1.95
CA GLY A 218 28.42 14.46 2.50
C GLY A 218 27.43 13.44 1.94
N PHE A 219 26.16 13.78 2.07
CA PHE A 219 25.04 12.96 1.61
C PHE A 219 23.88 13.83 1.11
N PRO A 220 23.01 13.31 0.22
CA PRO A 220 21.89 14.09 -0.31
C PRO A 220 20.83 14.37 0.75
N GLY A 221 20.15 15.51 0.63
CA GLY A 221 18.93 15.78 1.38
C GLY A 221 17.81 14.83 0.98
N TRP A 222 16.96 14.46 1.92
CA TRP A 222 15.90 13.47 1.73
C TRP A 222 14.97 13.73 0.54
N HIS A 223 14.64 14.99 0.25
CA HIS A 223 13.73 15.33 -0.86
C HIS A 223 14.38 15.22 -2.23
N MET A 224 15.72 15.24 -2.30
CA MET A 224 16.47 15.19 -3.55
C MET A 224 16.38 13.82 -4.25
N GLU A 225 16.26 12.75 -3.49
CA GLU A 225 16.27 11.40 -4.03
C GLU A 225 15.12 11.16 -5.03
N CYS A 226 13.89 11.52 -4.66
CA CYS A 226 12.70 11.30 -5.49
C CYS A 226 12.73 12.18 -6.75
N SER A 227 13.17 13.44 -6.64
CA SER A 227 13.34 14.35 -7.77
C SER A 227 14.36 13.82 -8.78
N ALA A 228 15.53 13.41 -8.32
CA ALA A 228 16.60 12.92 -9.20
C ALA A 228 16.25 11.55 -9.82
N MET A 229 15.77 10.60 -9.03
CA MET A 229 15.43 9.26 -9.51
C MET A 229 14.16 9.26 -10.39
N GLY A 230 13.18 10.10 -10.07
CA GLY A 230 11.99 10.31 -10.91
C GLY A 230 12.37 10.81 -12.28
N CYS A 231 13.18 11.87 -12.35
CA CYS A 231 13.68 12.43 -13.61
C CYS A 231 14.50 11.39 -14.40
N LYS A 232 15.38 10.61 -13.73
CA LYS A 232 16.20 9.60 -14.38
C LYS A 232 15.40 8.50 -15.07
N TYR A 233 14.39 7.96 -14.40
CA TYR A 233 13.67 6.78 -14.88
C TYR A 233 12.39 7.06 -15.64
N LEU A 234 11.76 8.19 -15.38
CA LEU A 234 10.48 8.58 -15.99
C LEU A 234 10.62 9.76 -16.96
N GLY A 235 11.76 10.46 -16.95
CA GLY A 235 11.99 11.65 -17.75
C GLY A 235 11.68 12.94 -16.99
N GLU A 236 11.86 14.09 -17.67
CA GLU A 236 11.62 15.40 -17.09
C GLU A 236 10.14 15.70 -16.86
N GLU A 237 9.25 14.96 -17.51
CA GLU A 237 7.79 14.99 -17.33
C GLU A 237 7.26 13.57 -17.28
N PHE A 238 6.38 13.29 -16.31
CA PHE A 238 5.73 12.00 -16.18
C PHE A 238 4.32 12.15 -15.58
N ASP A 239 3.55 11.07 -15.61
CA ASP A 239 2.13 11.15 -15.37
C ASP A 239 1.77 11.30 -13.90
N ILE A 240 2.18 10.35 -13.05
CA ILE A 240 1.66 10.21 -11.69
C ILE A 240 2.79 10.20 -10.67
N HIS A 241 2.67 11.04 -9.65
CA HIS A 241 3.48 10.93 -8.43
C HIS A 241 2.56 10.74 -7.23
N GLY A 242 2.88 9.74 -6.40
CA GLY A 242 2.04 9.34 -5.30
C GLY A 242 2.74 9.06 -3.99
N GLY A 243 1.97 9.15 -2.90
CA GLY A 243 2.41 8.84 -1.54
C GLY A 243 1.32 9.02 -0.49
N GLY A 244 1.67 8.94 0.78
CA GLY A 244 0.79 9.29 1.88
C GLY A 244 0.55 10.80 1.98
N MET A 245 -0.57 11.21 2.56
CA MET A 245 -0.86 12.64 2.80
C MET A 245 0.16 13.35 3.69
N ASP A 246 0.87 12.61 4.52
CA ASP A 246 1.98 13.11 5.34
C ASP A 246 3.16 13.57 4.51
N LEU A 247 3.37 13.01 3.30
CA LEU A 247 4.42 13.42 2.37
C LEU A 247 4.05 14.70 1.59
N MET A 248 2.78 15.10 1.55
CA MET A 248 2.37 16.27 0.79
C MET A 248 3.16 17.52 1.18
N PHE A 249 3.45 17.67 2.49
CA PHE A 249 4.31 18.71 3.01
C PHE A 249 5.18 18.18 4.16
N PRO A 250 6.50 18.42 4.15
CA PRO A 250 7.25 19.22 3.17
C PRO A 250 7.68 18.45 1.91
N HIS A 251 7.70 17.11 1.89
CA HIS A 251 8.43 16.28 0.93
C HIS A 251 8.05 16.57 -0.53
N HIS A 252 6.80 16.35 -0.92
CA HIS A 252 6.36 16.57 -2.31
C HIS A 252 6.34 18.04 -2.72
N GLU A 253 6.10 18.96 -1.77
CA GLU A 253 6.23 20.39 -2.02
C GLU A 253 7.68 20.77 -2.38
N CYS A 254 8.67 20.20 -1.65
CA CYS A 254 10.08 20.38 -1.96
C CYS A 254 10.46 19.77 -3.31
N GLU A 255 9.91 18.63 -3.69
CA GLU A 255 10.16 18.00 -4.99
C GLU A 255 9.62 18.86 -6.14
N ILE A 256 8.44 19.47 -6.00
CA ILE A 256 7.92 20.43 -6.98
C ILE A 256 8.90 21.59 -7.13
N ALA A 257 9.37 22.14 -6.01
CA ALA A 257 10.31 23.26 -6.03
C ALA A 257 11.64 22.88 -6.68
N GLN A 258 12.20 21.72 -6.33
CA GLN A 258 13.44 21.20 -6.90
C GLN A 258 13.33 20.99 -8.42
N SER A 259 12.27 20.29 -8.87
CA SER A 259 12.07 20.01 -10.28
C SER A 259 11.83 21.28 -11.08
N THR A 260 10.99 22.19 -10.58
CA THR A 260 10.73 23.48 -11.25
C THR A 260 12.00 24.34 -11.34
N ALA A 261 12.80 24.40 -10.27
CA ALA A 261 14.06 25.13 -10.27
C ALA A 261 15.09 24.54 -11.22
N ALA A 262 15.23 23.21 -11.27
CA ALA A 262 16.23 22.54 -12.09
C ALA A 262 15.87 22.49 -13.58
N LEU A 263 14.57 22.40 -13.93
CA LEU A 263 14.09 22.09 -15.27
C LEU A 263 13.29 23.25 -15.90
N GLY A 264 12.94 24.28 -15.12
CA GLY A 264 12.11 25.40 -15.56
C GLY A 264 10.63 25.05 -15.75
N LYS A 265 10.19 23.86 -15.33
CA LYS A 265 8.83 23.34 -15.48
C LYS A 265 8.48 22.34 -14.38
N GLU A 266 7.18 22.12 -14.19
CA GLU A 266 6.70 21.04 -13.32
C GLU A 266 6.87 19.68 -13.99
N SER A 267 7.32 18.69 -13.23
CA SER A 267 7.62 17.35 -13.76
C SER A 267 6.44 16.40 -13.71
N VAL A 268 5.44 16.67 -12.86
CA VAL A 268 4.36 15.73 -12.54
C VAL A 268 3.01 16.29 -12.93
N HIS A 269 2.23 15.50 -13.68
CA HIS A 269 0.89 15.91 -14.12
C HIS A 269 -0.18 15.63 -13.07
N TYR A 270 -0.12 14.50 -12.37
CA TYR A 270 -1.11 14.09 -11.37
C TYR A 270 -0.44 13.75 -10.04
N TRP A 271 -0.71 14.55 -9.02
CA TRP A 271 -0.31 14.29 -7.64
C TRP A 271 -1.40 13.53 -6.90
N MET A 272 -1.10 12.32 -6.45
CA MET A 272 -2.06 11.46 -5.78
C MET A 272 -1.64 11.16 -4.35
N HIS A 273 -2.55 11.38 -3.40
CA HIS A 273 -2.28 11.12 -1.99
C HIS A 273 -3.34 10.21 -1.37
N ASN A 274 -2.91 9.11 -0.76
CA ASN A 274 -3.79 8.34 0.10
C ASN A 274 -3.86 8.96 1.50
N ASN A 275 -5.04 8.90 2.12
CA ASN A 275 -5.24 9.41 3.47
C ASN A 275 -4.65 8.46 4.52
N MET A 276 -4.56 8.93 5.76
CA MET A 276 -3.94 8.23 6.89
C MET A 276 -4.78 7.04 7.37
N ILE A 277 -4.12 6.14 8.11
CA ILE A 277 -4.76 5.16 8.99
C ILE A 277 -4.67 5.65 10.42
N THR A 278 -5.79 5.60 11.12
CA THR A 278 -5.86 5.79 12.58
C THR A 278 -6.04 4.45 13.28
N ILE A 279 -5.75 4.39 14.56
CA ILE A 279 -5.97 3.21 15.41
C ILE A 279 -6.88 3.64 16.55
N ASN A 280 -8.12 3.13 16.57
CA ASN A 280 -9.15 3.52 17.50
C ASN A 280 -9.31 5.07 17.57
N GLY A 281 -9.38 5.72 16.39
CA GLY A 281 -9.54 7.16 16.24
C GLY A 281 -8.28 7.99 16.49
N GLN A 282 -7.15 7.38 16.82
CA GLN A 282 -5.91 8.08 17.12
C GLN A 282 -4.84 7.86 16.03
N LYS A 283 -3.99 8.86 15.82
CA LYS A 283 -2.81 8.69 14.94
C LYS A 283 -1.94 7.55 15.46
N MET A 284 -1.44 6.70 14.56
CA MET A 284 -0.47 5.68 14.92
C MET A 284 0.89 6.30 15.26
N GLY A 285 1.49 5.86 16.37
CA GLY A 285 2.79 6.37 16.80
C GLY A 285 3.45 5.52 17.89
N LYS A 286 4.79 5.37 17.81
CA LYS A 286 5.55 4.61 18.80
C LYS A 286 5.41 5.20 20.21
N SER A 287 5.41 6.52 20.32
CA SER A 287 5.23 7.23 21.60
C SER A 287 3.84 7.05 22.22
N LEU A 288 2.83 6.73 21.39
CA LEU A 288 1.45 6.46 21.84
C LEU A 288 1.23 5.00 22.21
N GLY A 289 2.22 4.13 21.99
CA GLY A 289 2.13 2.69 22.28
C GLY A 289 1.10 1.94 21.43
N ASN A 290 0.65 2.54 20.32
CA ASN A 290 -0.31 1.98 19.38
C ASN A 290 0.31 1.71 18.00
N PHE A 291 1.62 1.60 17.93
CA PHE A 291 2.35 1.24 16.72
C PHE A 291 2.31 -0.29 16.54
N ILE A 292 1.78 -0.74 15.41
CA ILE A 292 1.61 -2.17 15.09
C ILE A 292 2.29 -2.44 13.74
N THR A 293 3.21 -3.39 13.72
CA THR A 293 3.88 -3.86 12.49
C THR A 293 2.98 -4.82 11.72
N LEU A 294 3.26 -5.02 10.43
CA LEU A 294 2.54 -6.01 9.62
C LEU A 294 2.78 -7.43 10.13
N GLU A 295 3.99 -7.75 10.58
CA GLU A 295 4.31 -9.04 11.18
C GLU A 295 3.47 -9.32 12.44
N GLU A 296 3.32 -8.33 13.32
CA GLU A 296 2.47 -8.45 14.51
C GLU A 296 1.00 -8.65 14.13
N LEU A 297 0.52 -7.96 13.07
CA LEU A 297 -0.84 -8.17 12.55
C LEU A 297 -1.04 -9.59 12.05
N PHE A 298 -0.09 -10.11 11.27
CA PHE A 298 -0.19 -11.44 10.66
C PHE A 298 -0.04 -12.56 11.68
N THR A 299 0.71 -12.34 12.76
CA THR A 299 0.93 -13.32 13.82
C THR A 299 -0.02 -13.17 15.02
N GLY A 300 -0.70 -12.02 15.14
CA GLY A 300 -1.51 -11.69 16.32
C GLY A 300 -0.70 -11.33 17.57
N ASN A 301 0.61 -11.18 17.45
CA ASN A 301 1.51 -10.98 18.58
C ASN A 301 1.65 -9.50 18.98
N HIS A 302 0.54 -8.86 19.31
CA HIS A 302 0.54 -7.50 19.84
C HIS A 302 -0.63 -7.29 20.81
N LYS A 303 -0.41 -6.56 21.91
CA LYS A 303 -1.40 -6.34 22.99
C LYS A 303 -2.74 -5.74 22.57
N LEU A 304 -2.78 -5.01 21.45
CA LEU A 304 -3.98 -4.37 20.92
C LEU A 304 -4.74 -5.27 19.94
N LEU A 305 -4.21 -6.44 19.60
CA LEU A 305 -4.84 -7.37 18.67
C LEU A 305 -5.62 -8.44 19.43
N ALA A 306 -6.86 -8.69 19.00
CA ALA A 306 -7.68 -9.77 19.53
C ALA A 306 -7.29 -11.13 18.95
N GLN A 307 -6.71 -11.15 17.76
CA GLN A 307 -6.30 -12.35 17.02
C GLN A 307 -5.26 -12.02 15.94
N ALA A 308 -4.72 -13.02 15.28
CA ALA A 308 -3.99 -12.88 14.03
C ALA A 308 -4.98 -12.51 12.90
N TYR A 309 -4.54 -11.69 11.95
CA TYR A 309 -5.31 -11.35 10.76
C TYR A 309 -4.51 -11.68 9.52
N SER A 310 -5.14 -12.37 8.56
CA SER A 310 -4.45 -12.71 7.32
C SER A 310 -4.04 -11.47 6.53
N PRO A 311 -2.96 -11.54 5.72
CA PRO A 311 -2.59 -10.46 4.82
C PRO A 311 -3.72 -10.04 3.89
N MET A 312 -4.55 -10.99 3.43
CA MET A 312 -5.70 -10.71 2.57
C MET A 312 -6.82 -9.98 3.30
N THR A 313 -7.03 -10.27 4.59
CA THR A 313 -7.94 -9.49 5.45
C THR A 313 -7.49 -8.03 5.53
N ILE A 314 -6.21 -7.77 5.76
CA ILE A 314 -5.66 -6.41 5.80
C ILE A 314 -5.80 -5.71 4.45
N ARG A 315 -5.47 -6.41 3.35
CA ARG A 315 -5.64 -5.89 1.99
C ARG A 315 -7.11 -5.52 1.73
N PHE A 316 -8.03 -6.41 2.02
CA PHE A 316 -9.46 -6.20 1.82
C PHE A 316 -10.00 -5.06 2.68
N PHE A 317 -9.60 -4.99 3.95
CA PHE A 317 -9.93 -3.89 4.85
C PHE A 317 -9.55 -2.52 4.26
N ILE A 318 -8.35 -2.41 3.70
CA ILE A 318 -7.87 -1.17 3.06
C ILE A 318 -8.69 -0.85 1.80
N LEU A 319 -9.03 -1.85 0.98
CA LEU A 319 -9.80 -1.67 -0.26
C LEU A 319 -11.28 -1.34 -0.02
N GLN A 320 -11.83 -1.65 1.15
CA GLN A 320 -13.20 -1.29 1.53
C GLN A 320 -13.40 0.20 1.82
N ALA A 321 -12.33 0.97 1.91
CA ALA A 321 -12.38 2.41 2.04
C ALA A 321 -11.77 3.09 0.81
N HIS A 322 -12.36 4.20 0.37
CA HIS A 322 -11.78 5.01 -0.68
C HIS A 322 -10.38 5.50 -0.26
N TYR A 323 -9.40 5.48 -1.17
CA TYR A 323 -8.01 5.80 -0.82
C TYR A 323 -7.83 7.20 -0.20
N ARG A 324 -8.68 8.18 -0.57
CA ARG A 324 -8.68 9.53 0.02
C ARG A 324 -9.39 9.66 1.36
N SER A 325 -10.10 8.63 1.80
CA SER A 325 -10.76 8.63 3.12
C SER A 325 -9.82 8.13 4.20
N THR A 326 -9.93 8.66 5.41
CA THR A 326 -9.27 8.09 6.59
C THR A 326 -9.82 6.68 6.85
N VAL A 327 -8.95 5.77 7.22
CA VAL A 327 -9.33 4.41 7.63
C VAL A 327 -9.00 4.26 9.10
N ASP A 328 -10.00 3.90 9.89
CA ASP A 328 -9.81 3.64 11.30
C ASP A 328 -9.70 2.13 11.57
N PHE A 329 -8.54 1.75 12.07
CA PHE A 329 -8.26 0.39 12.46
C PHE A 329 -8.86 0.11 13.85
N SER A 330 -9.65 -0.95 13.93
CA SER A 330 -10.07 -1.58 15.19
C SER A 330 -10.20 -3.09 14.99
N ASN A 331 -10.20 -3.86 16.07
CA ASN A 331 -10.42 -5.32 15.98
C ASN A 331 -11.78 -5.65 15.36
N GLU A 332 -12.82 -4.88 15.74
CA GLU A 332 -14.17 -5.07 15.23
C GLU A 332 -14.24 -4.83 13.72
N ALA A 333 -13.55 -3.78 13.23
CA ALA A 333 -13.50 -3.46 11.81
C ALA A 333 -12.76 -4.55 11.02
N LEU A 334 -11.65 -5.07 11.55
CA LEU A 334 -10.92 -6.16 10.90
C LEU A 334 -11.70 -7.48 10.91
N GLN A 335 -12.36 -7.84 12.01
CA GLN A 335 -13.21 -9.02 12.08
C GLN A 335 -14.40 -8.92 11.13
N ALA A 336 -14.97 -7.72 10.97
CA ALA A 336 -16.01 -7.49 9.98
C ALA A 336 -15.49 -7.64 8.54
N SER A 337 -14.28 -7.13 8.26
CA SER A 337 -13.60 -7.29 6.96
C SER A 337 -13.27 -8.74 6.66
N GLU A 338 -12.76 -9.50 7.64
CA GLU A 338 -12.48 -10.93 7.52
C GLU A 338 -13.73 -11.71 7.11
N LYS A 339 -14.86 -11.49 7.82
CA LYS A 339 -16.14 -12.11 7.48
C LYS A 339 -16.65 -11.67 6.10
N GLY A 340 -16.42 -10.40 5.72
CA GLY A 340 -16.75 -9.88 4.40
C GLY A 340 -15.95 -10.59 3.30
N LEU A 341 -14.63 -10.66 3.48
CA LEU A 341 -13.74 -11.36 2.56
C LEU A 341 -14.12 -12.84 2.41
N GLN A 342 -14.35 -13.52 3.53
CA GLN A 342 -14.78 -14.92 3.52
C GLN A 342 -16.04 -15.12 2.67
N ARG A 343 -17.08 -14.31 2.88
CA ARG A 343 -18.33 -14.39 2.10
C ARG A 343 -18.11 -14.15 0.60
N LEU A 344 -17.23 -13.21 0.27
CA LEU A 344 -16.89 -12.90 -1.13
C LEU A 344 -16.19 -14.10 -1.78
N MET A 345 -15.20 -14.69 -1.10
CA MET A 345 -14.42 -15.82 -1.60
C MET A 345 -15.27 -17.10 -1.68
N GLU A 346 -16.14 -17.35 -0.70
CA GLU A 346 -17.10 -18.47 -0.75
C GLU A 346 -18.07 -18.35 -1.95
N ALA A 347 -18.58 -17.15 -2.22
CA ALA A 347 -19.43 -16.93 -3.40
C ALA A 347 -18.64 -17.12 -4.70
N TYR A 348 -17.39 -16.69 -4.74
CA TYR A 348 -16.50 -16.90 -5.89
C TYR A 348 -16.23 -18.39 -6.13
N GLU A 349 -15.95 -19.16 -5.08
CA GLU A 349 -15.79 -20.61 -5.17
C GLU A 349 -17.08 -21.31 -5.68
N ARG A 350 -18.25 -20.92 -5.13
CA ARG A 350 -19.56 -21.42 -5.57
C ARG A 350 -19.81 -21.12 -7.04
N LEU A 351 -19.46 -19.91 -7.50
CA LEU A 351 -19.59 -19.51 -8.90
C LEU A 351 -18.85 -20.47 -9.84
N GLY A 352 -17.67 -20.94 -9.46
CA GLY A 352 -16.90 -21.93 -10.21
C GLY A 352 -17.61 -23.28 -10.38
N LYS A 353 -18.54 -23.62 -9.47
CA LYS A 353 -19.27 -24.89 -9.44
C LYS A 353 -20.68 -24.81 -10.08
N LEU A 354 -21.14 -23.60 -10.45
CA LEU A 354 -22.47 -23.43 -11.04
C LEU A 354 -22.53 -24.04 -12.45
N THR A 355 -23.71 -24.60 -12.76
CA THR A 355 -24.04 -25.12 -14.08
C THR A 355 -25.03 -24.18 -14.75
N ALA A 356 -24.87 -24.02 -16.08
CA ALA A 356 -25.76 -23.20 -16.88
C ALA A 356 -27.13 -23.85 -17.08
N SER A 357 -28.14 -23.02 -17.25
CA SER A 357 -29.52 -23.35 -17.61
C SER A 357 -29.86 -22.67 -18.93
N ASP A 358 -31.05 -22.95 -19.46
CA ASP A 358 -31.51 -22.38 -20.75
C ASP A 358 -31.69 -20.86 -20.71
N ALA A 359 -32.04 -20.31 -19.54
CA ALA A 359 -32.26 -18.87 -19.36
C ALA A 359 -31.89 -18.39 -17.96
N SER A 360 -31.56 -17.09 -17.85
CA SER A 360 -31.30 -16.42 -16.57
C SER A 360 -32.62 -15.91 -15.97
N THR A 361 -32.79 -16.16 -14.66
CA THR A 361 -33.82 -15.52 -13.83
C THR A 361 -33.25 -14.46 -12.90
N VAL A 362 -31.92 -14.30 -12.88
CA VAL A 362 -31.21 -13.26 -12.16
C VAL A 362 -30.70 -12.19 -13.13
N ASP A 363 -30.67 -10.95 -12.66
CA ASP A 363 -30.05 -9.85 -13.41
C ASP A 363 -28.59 -9.69 -12.98
N VAL A 364 -27.69 -10.20 -13.83
CA VAL A 364 -26.23 -10.01 -13.68
C VAL A 364 -25.65 -9.11 -14.78
N LYS A 365 -26.53 -8.63 -15.67
CA LYS A 365 -26.13 -7.74 -16.77
C LYS A 365 -25.68 -6.39 -16.22
N GLY A 366 -24.70 -5.81 -16.88
CA GLY A 366 -24.18 -4.51 -16.48
C GLY A 366 -23.31 -4.52 -15.22
N LEU A 367 -22.98 -5.70 -14.63
CA LEU A 367 -22.07 -5.75 -13.46
C LEU A 367 -20.68 -5.21 -13.80
N ARG A 368 -20.15 -5.59 -14.96
CA ARG A 368 -18.86 -5.09 -15.45
C ARG A 368 -18.86 -3.57 -15.57
N GLU A 369 -19.88 -3.02 -16.25
CA GLU A 369 -20.02 -1.58 -16.46
C GLU A 369 -20.16 -0.83 -15.14
N LYS A 370 -20.88 -1.37 -14.16
CA LYS A 370 -21.01 -0.78 -12.82
C LYS A 370 -19.66 -0.76 -12.08
N CYS A 371 -18.93 -1.87 -12.10
CA CYS A 371 -17.62 -1.96 -11.49
C CYS A 371 -16.60 -1.07 -12.21
N ASP A 372 -16.59 -1.06 -13.55
CA ASP A 372 -15.73 -0.20 -14.36
C ASP A 372 -16.06 1.29 -14.11
N ALA A 373 -17.33 1.66 -14.01
CA ALA A 373 -17.73 3.04 -13.71
C ALA A 373 -17.25 3.47 -12.33
N ALA A 374 -17.34 2.60 -11.33
CA ALA A 374 -16.82 2.88 -9.99
C ALA A 374 -15.30 3.07 -10.00
N MET A 375 -14.56 2.19 -10.68
CA MET A 375 -13.10 2.31 -10.76
C MET A 375 -12.66 3.50 -11.60
N ASN A 376 -13.40 3.84 -12.65
CA ASN A 376 -13.14 5.03 -13.47
C ASN A 376 -13.43 6.35 -12.71
N ASP A 377 -14.21 6.30 -11.65
CA ASP A 377 -14.46 7.44 -10.78
C ASP A 377 -13.48 7.48 -9.60
N ASP A 378 -12.23 7.80 -9.90
CA ASP A 378 -11.17 8.01 -8.89
C ASP A 378 -10.89 6.76 -8.05
N LEU A 379 -10.82 5.58 -8.70
CA LEU A 379 -10.50 4.30 -8.08
C LEU A 379 -11.44 3.93 -6.91
N ASN A 380 -12.73 4.10 -7.08
CA ASN A 380 -13.73 3.88 -6.02
C ASN A 380 -13.95 2.38 -5.75
N SER A 381 -12.92 1.74 -5.17
CA SER A 381 -12.94 0.31 -4.82
C SER A 381 -14.10 -0.08 -3.91
N PRO A 382 -14.52 0.71 -2.87
CA PRO A 382 -15.64 0.32 -2.02
C PRO A 382 -16.96 0.18 -2.81
N ILE A 383 -17.22 1.03 -3.80
CA ILE A 383 -18.42 0.91 -4.64
C ILE A 383 -18.33 -0.32 -5.57
N ALA A 384 -17.17 -0.56 -6.19
CA ALA A 384 -16.98 -1.76 -6.99
C ALA A 384 -17.15 -3.05 -6.17
N ILE A 385 -16.60 -3.10 -4.95
CA ILE A 385 -16.78 -4.20 -3.98
C ILE A 385 -18.28 -4.38 -3.63
N SER A 386 -19.02 -3.27 -3.42
CA SER A 386 -20.46 -3.34 -3.15
C SER A 386 -21.24 -4.02 -4.29
N HIS A 387 -20.91 -3.70 -5.55
CA HIS A 387 -21.53 -4.36 -6.72
C HIS A 387 -21.20 -5.85 -6.79
N LEU A 388 -19.98 -6.27 -6.41
CA LEU A 388 -19.65 -7.69 -6.30
C LEU A 388 -20.48 -8.39 -5.21
N PHE A 389 -20.71 -7.75 -4.06
CA PHE A 389 -21.58 -8.32 -3.02
C PHE A 389 -23.05 -8.44 -3.45
N ASP A 390 -23.55 -7.53 -4.28
CA ASP A 390 -24.90 -7.69 -4.84
C ASP A 390 -24.94 -8.91 -5.78
N ALA A 391 -23.92 -9.13 -6.59
CA ALA A 391 -23.80 -10.33 -7.42
C ALA A 391 -23.64 -11.62 -6.60
N CYS A 392 -23.02 -11.59 -5.42
CA CYS A 392 -22.95 -12.76 -4.52
C CYS A 392 -24.34 -13.26 -4.11
N LYS A 393 -25.33 -12.36 -3.96
CA LYS A 393 -26.71 -12.75 -3.66
C LYS A 393 -27.33 -13.57 -4.78
N ALA A 394 -27.05 -13.18 -6.04
CA ALA A 394 -27.50 -13.93 -7.22
C ALA A 394 -26.83 -15.31 -7.28
N ILE A 395 -25.50 -15.37 -7.08
CA ILE A 395 -24.73 -16.62 -7.04
C ILE A 395 -25.31 -17.59 -6.02
N ASN A 396 -25.57 -17.11 -4.78
CA ASN A 396 -26.15 -17.92 -3.72
C ASN A 396 -27.57 -18.42 -4.10
N SER A 397 -28.41 -17.57 -4.68
CA SER A 397 -29.74 -17.96 -5.12
C SER A 397 -29.71 -19.04 -6.20
N ILE A 398 -28.76 -18.97 -7.13
CA ILE A 398 -28.59 -20.00 -8.17
C ILE A 398 -28.07 -21.30 -7.53
N SER A 399 -27.08 -21.23 -6.66
CA SER A 399 -26.53 -22.38 -5.94
C SER A 399 -27.58 -23.10 -5.10
N ASP A 400 -28.51 -22.33 -4.50
CA ASP A 400 -29.65 -22.88 -3.72
C ASP A 400 -30.78 -23.45 -4.61
N GLY A 401 -30.67 -23.39 -5.92
CA GLY A 401 -31.72 -23.84 -6.88
C GLY A 401 -32.95 -22.95 -6.93
N LYS A 402 -32.87 -21.71 -6.37
CA LYS A 402 -33.96 -20.72 -6.34
C LYS A 402 -33.99 -19.85 -7.60
N ALA A 403 -32.90 -19.83 -8.35
CA ALA A 403 -32.70 -19.06 -9.57
C ALA A 403 -31.89 -19.82 -10.58
N THR A 404 -31.88 -19.36 -11.83
CA THR A 404 -31.14 -19.95 -12.96
C THR A 404 -30.30 -18.91 -13.66
N ILE A 405 -29.26 -19.36 -14.38
CA ILE A 405 -28.35 -18.51 -15.14
C ILE A 405 -28.04 -19.16 -16.49
N SER A 406 -28.07 -18.37 -17.56
CA SER A 406 -27.69 -18.83 -18.90
C SER A 406 -26.18 -19.07 -19.01
N ALA A 407 -25.75 -19.83 -20.02
CA ALA A 407 -24.32 -20.07 -20.25
C ALA A 407 -23.54 -18.77 -20.50
N GLU A 408 -24.11 -17.84 -21.27
CA GLU A 408 -23.51 -16.56 -21.59
C GLU A 408 -23.33 -15.68 -20.33
N ASP A 409 -24.41 -15.53 -19.54
CA ASP A 409 -24.36 -14.73 -18.30
C ASP A 409 -23.43 -15.36 -17.25
N LEU A 410 -23.34 -16.70 -17.19
CA LEU A 410 -22.45 -17.41 -16.28
C LEU A 410 -20.97 -17.16 -16.62
N GLU A 411 -20.61 -17.25 -17.89
CA GLU A 411 -19.23 -16.99 -18.33
C GLU A 411 -18.85 -15.51 -18.13
N GLU A 412 -19.78 -14.58 -18.41
CA GLU A 412 -19.53 -13.16 -18.12
C GLU A 412 -19.36 -12.92 -16.61
N LEU A 413 -20.20 -13.51 -15.76
CA LEU A 413 -20.10 -13.39 -14.32
C LEU A 413 -18.78 -13.94 -13.78
N LYS A 414 -18.34 -15.11 -14.26
CA LYS A 414 -17.02 -15.68 -13.94
C LYS A 414 -15.88 -14.75 -14.34
N SER A 415 -15.96 -14.20 -15.56
CA SER A 415 -14.96 -13.26 -16.08
C SER A 415 -14.87 -12.00 -15.25
N VAL A 416 -16.01 -11.42 -14.83
CA VAL A 416 -16.03 -10.22 -13.97
C VAL A 416 -15.45 -10.51 -12.59
N PHE A 417 -15.84 -11.62 -11.96
CA PHE A 417 -15.33 -11.98 -10.64
C PHE A 417 -13.82 -12.21 -10.66
N LYS A 418 -13.31 -12.96 -11.64
CA LYS A 418 -11.86 -13.14 -11.81
C LYS A 418 -11.15 -11.81 -11.99
N LEU A 419 -11.63 -10.99 -12.92
CA LEU A 419 -11.02 -9.68 -13.21
C LEU A 419 -10.95 -8.80 -11.98
N TYR A 420 -12.05 -8.68 -11.23
CA TYR A 420 -12.08 -7.75 -10.09
C TYR A 420 -11.45 -8.34 -8.83
N ILE A 421 -11.70 -9.59 -8.50
CA ILE A 421 -11.16 -10.21 -7.28
C ILE A 421 -9.66 -10.45 -7.42
N GLU A 422 -9.24 -11.17 -8.48
CA GLU A 422 -7.84 -11.58 -8.62
C GLU A 422 -6.97 -10.52 -9.27
N ASP A 423 -7.38 -10.00 -10.43
CA ASP A 423 -6.49 -9.16 -11.25
C ASP A 423 -6.42 -7.72 -10.74
N ILE A 424 -7.57 -7.10 -10.37
CA ILE A 424 -7.64 -5.68 -9.97
C ILE A 424 -7.44 -5.54 -8.45
N PHE A 425 -8.25 -6.23 -7.63
CA PHE A 425 -8.13 -6.14 -6.17
C PHE A 425 -7.00 -6.99 -5.59
N GLY A 426 -6.45 -7.93 -6.38
CA GLY A 426 -5.35 -8.80 -5.97
C GLY A 426 -5.68 -9.63 -4.74
N LEU A 427 -6.94 -10.02 -4.58
CA LEU A 427 -7.39 -10.90 -3.51
C LEU A 427 -7.15 -12.36 -3.90
N LYS A 428 -6.72 -13.13 -2.94
CA LYS A 428 -6.48 -14.58 -3.07
C LYS A 428 -7.17 -15.31 -1.94
N ALA A 429 -7.48 -16.59 -2.14
CA ALA A 429 -7.82 -17.46 -1.03
C ALA A 429 -6.63 -17.57 -0.07
N ASP A 430 -6.88 -17.53 1.22
CA ASP A 430 -5.82 -17.69 2.23
C ASP A 430 -5.26 -19.11 2.15
N SER A 431 -4.00 -19.22 1.72
CA SER A 431 -3.31 -20.52 1.61
C SER A 431 -3.21 -21.28 2.95
N ASN A 432 -3.24 -20.54 4.07
CA ASN A 432 -3.33 -21.15 5.39
C ASN A 432 -4.71 -21.73 5.71
N SER A 433 -5.79 -21.24 5.07
CA SER A 433 -7.13 -21.81 5.24
C SER A 433 -7.28 -23.15 4.50
N GLU A 434 -6.65 -23.31 3.34
CA GLU A 434 -6.73 -24.58 2.59
C GLU A 434 -5.89 -25.70 3.22
N ALA A 435 -4.60 -25.43 3.52
CA ALA A 435 -3.74 -26.45 4.14
C ALA A 435 -4.17 -26.78 5.59
N GLY A 436 -4.53 -25.75 6.37
CA GLY A 436 -5.09 -25.92 7.72
C GLY A 436 -6.47 -26.54 7.70
N SER A 437 -7.35 -26.12 6.79
CA SER A 437 -8.70 -26.68 6.61
C SER A 437 -8.64 -28.14 6.12
N ASP A 438 -7.74 -28.47 5.20
CA ASP A 438 -7.61 -29.83 4.69
C ASP A 438 -6.97 -30.79 5.73
N ALA A 439 -5.95 -30.33 6.44
CA ALA A 439 -5.37 -31.07 7.57
C ALA A 439 -6.38 -31.23 8.72
N TYR A 440 -7.14 -30.19 9.02
CA TYR A 440 -8.19 -30.20 10.02
C TYR A 440 -9.35 -31.14 9.63
N LYS A 441 -9.85 -31.06 8.39
CA LYS A 441 -10.86 -31.99 7.86
C LYS A 441 -10.38 -33.44 7.95
N LYS A 442 -9.17 -33.72 7.50
CA LYS A 442 -8.57 -35.05 7.58
C LYS A 442 -8.43 -35.55 9.03
N ALA A 443 -8.11 -34.66 9.99
CA ALA A 443 -8.04 -35.00 11.40
C ALA A 443 -9.42 -35.34 11.97
N ILE A 444 -10.46 -34.59 11.65
CA ILE A 444 -11.83 -34.87 12.07
C ILE A 444 -12.34 -36.15 11.41
N ASP A 445 -12.12 -36.33 10.11
CA ASP A 445 -12.48 -37.56 9.40
C ASP A 445 -11.77 -38.78 10.01
N LEU A 446 -10.50 -38.67 10.42
CA LEU A 446 -9.77 -39.72 11.11
C LEU A 446 -10.45 -40.07 12.44
N LEU A 447 -10.80 -39.08 13.27
CA LEU A 447 -11.49 -39.29 14.54
C LEU A 447 -12.86 -39.94 14.34
N LEU A 448 -13.62 -39.54 13.34
CA LEU A 448 -14.92 -40.10 13.04
C LEU A 448 -14.83 -41.49 12.44
N ASN A 449 -13.76 -41.82 11.70
CA ASN A 449 -13.48 -43.20 11.26
C ASN A 449 -13.13 -44.10 12.45
N ILE A 450 -12.30 -43.65 13.41
CA ILE A 450 -12.01 -44.36 14.67
C ILE A 450 -13.31 -44.61 15.45
N ARG A 451 -14.21 -43.61 15.51
CA ARG A 451 -15.53 -43.76 16.14
C ARG A 451 -16.37 -44.82 15.45
N LEU A 452 -16.40 -44.86 14.13
CA LEU A 452 -17.11 -45.86 13.34
C LEU A 452 -16.57 -47.28 13.59
N GLU A 453 -15.25 -47.41 13.65
CA GLU A 453 -14.58 -48.68 13.95
C GLU A 453 -14.90 -49.15 15.38
N ALA A 454 -14.84 -48.29 16.38
CA ALA A 454 -15.27 -48.56 17.74
C ALA A 454 -16.74 -49.04 17.78
N LYS A 455 -17.63 -48.40 17.06
CA LYS A 455 -19.05 -48.80 16.94
C LYS A 455 -19.22 -50.18 16.32
N ARG A 456 -18.44 -50.54 15.27
CA ARG A 456 -18.43 -51.86 14.65
C ARG A 456 -17.95 -52.93 15.61
N ASN A 457 -16.97 -52.62 16.43
CA ASN A 457 -16.40 -53.51 17.44
C ASN A 457 -17.21 -53.54 18.76
N LYS A 458 -18.37 -52.88 18.82
CA LYS A 458 -19.24 -52.75 20.00
C LYS A 458 -18.57 -52.05 21.19
N ASP A 459 -17.49 -51.28 20.95
CA ASP A 459 -16.88 -50.41 21.95
C ASP A 459 -17.66 -49.09 21.99
N TRP A 460 -18.79 -49.12 22.68
CA TRP A 460 -19.68 -47.96 22.82
C TRP A 460 -19.03 -46.84 23.63
N GLY A 461 -18.14 -47.19 24.59
CA GLY A 461 -17.44 -46.20 25.40
C GLY A 461 -16.57 -45.25 24.59
N THR A 462 -15.72 -45.79 23.72
CA THR A 462 -14.87 -44.99 22.80
C THR A 462 -15.71 -44.22 21.76
N SER A 463 -16.74 -44.88 21.21
CA SER A 463 -17.64 -44.23 20.22
C SER A 463 -18.35 -43.02 20.80
N ASP A 464 -18.94 -43.13 22.00
CA ASP A 464 -19.68 -42.06 22.66
C ASP A 464 -18.75 -40.95 23.17
N LYS A 465 -17.56 -41.31 23.66
CA LYS A 465 -16.55 -40.31 24.05
C LYS A 465 -16.16 -39.40 22.89
N ILE A 466 -15.79 -39.96 21.75
CA ILE A 466 -15.42 -39.16 20.55
C ILE A 466 -16.58 -38.26 20.11
N ARG A 467 -17.80 -38.77 20.08
CA ARG A 467 -19.00 -37.97 19.72
C ARG A 467 -19.21 -36.82 20.68
N ASN A 468 -19.19 -37.10 21.99
CA ASN A 468 -19.45 -36.06 22.99
C ASN A 468 -18.39 -34.98 23.02
N GLU A 469 -17.10 -35.36 22.91
CA GLU A 469 -15.99 -34.41 22.84
C GLU A 469 -16.10 -33.49 21.58
N LEU A 470 -16.35 -34.07 20.42
CA LEU A 470 -16.54 -33.29 19.20
C LEU A 470 -17.79 -32.37 19.28
N THR A 471 -18.89 -32.89 19.88
CA THR A 471 -20.09 -32.08 20.09
C THR A 471 -19.85 -30.92 21.07
N ALA A 472 -19.06 -31.13 22.10
CA ALA A 472 -18.65 -30.09 23.04
C ALA A 472 -17.78 -29.00 22.38
N LEU A 473 -17.04 -29.36 21.33
CA LEU A 473 -16.27 -28.44 20.47
C LEU A 473 -17.12 -27.76 19.40
N GLY A 474 -18.42 -27.99 19.34
CA GLY A 474 -19.34 -27.32 18.40
C GLY A 474 -19.69 -28.13 17.15
N PHE A 475 -19.16 -29.36 16.99
CA PHE A 475 -19.44 -30.17 15.80
C PHE A 475 -20.84 -30.79 15.84
N SER A 476 -21.56 -30.71 14.73
CA SER A 476 -22.77 -31.49 14.49
C SER A 476 -22.40 -32.76 13.69
N ILE A 477 -22.69 -33.94 14.24
CA ILE A 477 -22.35 -35.23 13.63
C ILE A 477 -23.64 -36.01 13.35
N LYS A 478 -23.80 -36.45 12.11
CA LYS A 478 -24.93 -37.24 11.64
C LYS A 478 -24.44 -38.58 11.08
N ASP A 479 -24.90 -39.69 11.65
CA ASP A 479 -24.63 -41.02 11.11
C ASP A 479 -25.47 -41.26 9.84
N THR A 480 -24.84 -41.77 8.80
CA THR A 480 -25.49 -42.21 7.56
C THR A 480 -25.39 -43.73 7.39
N LYS A 481 -26.08 -44.30 6.40
CA LYS A 481 -26.01 -45.74 6.13
C LYS A 481 -24.60 -46.23 5.82
N ASP A 482 -23.81 -45.40 5.16
CA ASP A 482 -22.49 -45.74 4.61
C ASP A 482 -21.33 -45.07 5.34
N GLY A 483 -21.61 -44.27 6.40
CA GLY A 483 -20.57 -43.51 7.09
C GLY A 483 -21.11 -42.44 8.05
N PHE A 484 -20.63 -41.21 7.90
CA PHE A 484 -21.01 -40.06 8.70
C PHE A 484 -20.97 -38.78 7.84
N GLU A 485 -21.74 -37.79 8.24
CA GLU A 485 -21.65 -36.40 7.80
C GLU A 485 -21.37 -35.53 9.03
N TRP A 486 -20.61 -34.48 8.87
CA TRP A 486 -20.35 -33.52 9.93
C TRP A 486 -20.29 -32.09 9.42
N SER A 487 -20.59 -31.15 10.31
CA SER A 487 -20.45 -29.71 10.14
C SER A 487 -20.04 -29.06 11.44
N LEU A 488 -19.42 -27.87 11.36
CA LEU A 488 -19.10 -27.05 12.50
C LEU A 488 -20.17 -25.96 12.67
#